data_8e26efab08de3595b7e654c5a07924d2
#
_entry.id   8e26efab08de3595b7e654c5a07924d2
#
_cell.length_a   1.000
_cell.length_b   1.000
_cell.length_c   1.000
_cell.angle_alpha   90.00
_cell.angle_beta   90.00
_cell.angle_gamma   90.00
#
_symmetry.space_group_name_H-M   'P 1'
#
loop_
_entity.id
_entity.type
_entity.pdbx_description
1 polymer ?
#
loop_
_entity_poly.entity_id
_entity_poly.type
_entity_poly.pdbx_seq_one_letter_code
_entity_poly.pdbx_strand_id
1 'polypeptide(L)'
;MSLINSYALWNNKGGVGKSTISFHLSMRYAETHPDAKVLVIDLCPQANSSMMLLGGGALGDERVVELCSREIPKSVVGYVSTVITNGRGANLPNPYDFLIHVSDYNKGAPDNLYLLCGDGNMEPMAPAINEAASAKALTPNAQPWKWIIEIFKNFILNIADSQDDWMFFVDTNPSFSIYTQMAIAAVERLLTPINADDSSKTAASAMIALLHGTNPPHPIYGSWTFAEVAKQR
;
A
#
# COMPACT_ATOMS: atom_id res chain seq x y z
N MET A 1 -12.39 -14.32 -12.65
CA MET A 1 -11.27 -14.05 -11.71
C MET A 1 -11.78 -14.32 -10.31
N SER A 2 -11.12 -15.19 -9.55
CA SER A 2 -11.38 -15.30 -8.12
C SER A 2 -11.06 -13.98 -7.44
N LEU A 3 -11.86 -13.56 -6.45
CA LEU A 3 -11.58 -12.37 -5.66
C LEU A 3 -10.27 -12.59 -4.89
N ILE A 4 -9.34 -11.65 -5.00
CA ILE A 4 -8.11 -11.67 -4.23
C ILE A 4 -8.43 -11.16 -2.82
N ASN A 5 -8.00 -11.89 -1.79
CA ASN A 5 -8.19 -11.48 -0.41
C ASN A 5 -7.22 -10.35 -0.04
N SER A 6 -7.58 -9.11 -0.41
CA SER A 6 -6.74 -7.93 -0.23
C SER A 6 -7.50 -6.78 0.42
N TYR A 7 -6.86 -6.18 1.44
CA TYR A 7 -7.44 -5.13 2.27
C TYR A 7 -6.45 -3.98 2.44
N ALA A 8 -6.87 -2.74 2.21
CA ALA A 8 -6.11 -1.57 2.64
C ALA A 8 -6.73 -0.95 3.89
N LEU A 9 -5.88 -0.52 4.81
CA LEU A 9 -6.30 0.20 6.01
C LEU A 9 -6.09 1.69 5.76
N TRP A 10 -7.17 2.43 5.55
CA TRP A 10 -7.09 3.87 5.31
C TRP A 10 -8.14 4.66 6.06
N ASN A 11 -7.72 5.79 6.60
CA ASN A 11 -8.55 6.89 7.11
C ASN A 11 -7.71 8.16 6.99
N ASN A 12 -8.30 9.24 6.51
CA ASN A 12 -7.66 10.54 6.37
C ASN A 12 -7.38 11.22 7.73
N LYS A 13 -7.84 10.64 8.84
CA LYS A 13 -7.50 11.04 10.21
C LYS A 13 -6.28 10.28 10.71
N GLY A 14 -5.28 10.99 11.23
CA GLY A 14 -4.14 10.41 11.94
C GLY A 14 -4.53 9.85 13.30
N GLY A 15 -3.73 8.92 13.83
CA GLY A 15 -3.90 8.41 15.21
C GLY A 15 -5.10 7.49 15.45
N VAL A 16 -5.78 7.01 14.41
CA VAL A 16 -6.91 6.06 14.52
C VAL A 16 -6.47 4.59 14.61
N GLY A 17 -5.17 4.32 14.75
CA GLY A 17 -4.65 2.98 14.95
C GLY A 17 -4.47 2.13 13.68
N LYS A 18 -4.40 2.71 12.48
CA LYS A 18 -4.23 1.96 11.22
C LYS A 18 -3.10 0.93 11.28
N SER A 19 -1.88 1.38 11.54
CA SER A 19 -0.70 0.50 11.59
C SER A 19 -0.78 -0.53 12.73
N THR A 20 -1.32 -0.15 13.88
CA THR A 20 -1.55 -1.08 14.99
C THR A 20 -2.56 -2.16 14.61
N ILE A 21 -3.65 -1.79 13.95
CA ILE A 21 -4.67 -2.74 13.48
C ILE A 21 -4.08 -3.63 12.38
N SER A 22 -3.31 -3.05 11.43
CA SER A 22 -2.62 -3.81 10.39
C SER A 22 -1.71 -4.89 10.99
N PHE A 23 -0.88 -4.51 11.97
CA PHE A 23 -0.02 -5.43 12.71
C PHE A 23 -0.82 -6.56 13.37
N HIS A 24 -1.83 -6.23 14.18
CA HIS A 24 -2.59 -7.25 14.91
C HIS A 24 -3.42 -8.15 14.00
N LEU A 25 -4.03 -7.60 12.94
CA LEU A 25 -4.81 -8.40 11.99
C LEU A 25 -3.92 -9.37 11.23
N SER A 26 -2.77 -8.92 10.73
CA SER A 26 -1.85 -9.76 9.96
C SER A 26 -1.25 -10.87 10.81
N MET A 27 -0.77 -10.54 12.02
CA MET A 27 -0.25 -11.51 12.98
C MET A 27 -1.32 -12.56 13.33
N ARG A 28 -2.50 -12.10 13.74
CA ARG A 28 -3.58 -13.01 14.17
C ARG A 28 -4.12 -13.86 13.02
N TYR A 29 -4.24 -13.29 11.81
CA TYR A 29 -4.67 -14.06 10.66
C TYR A 29 -3.64 -15.14 10.32
N ALA A 30 -2.36 -14.82 10.30
CA ALA A 30 -1.29 -15.78 10.05
C ALA A 30 -1.25 -16.91 11.09
N GLU A 31 -1.44 -16.60 12.38
CA GLU A 31 -1.52 -17.60 13.47
C GLU A 31 -2.71 -18.56 13.30
N THR A 32 -3.86 -18.06 12.85
CA THR A 32 -5.10 -18.86 12.77
C THR A 32 -5.29 -19.56 11.44
N HIS A 33 -4.50 -19.21 10.42
CA HIS A 33 -4.55 -19.78 9.08
C HIS A 33 -3.14 -20.19 8.62
N PRO A 34 -2.57 -21.24 9.22
CA PRO A 34 -1.18 -21.64 8.95
C PRO A 34 -0.94 -22.10 7.50
N ASP A 35 -1.99 -22.54 6.80
CA ASP A 35 -1.91 -22.98 5.41
C ASP A 35 -1.97 -21.80 4.40
N ALA A 36 -2.39 -20.61 4.84
CA ALA A 36 -2.41 -19.40 4.02
C ALA A 36 -1.14 -18.58 4.24
N LYS A 37 -0.65 -17.93 3.19
CA LYS A 37 0.44 -16.94 3.28
C LYS A 37 -0.13 -15.54 3.48
N VAL A 38 0.48 -14.77 4.35
CA VAL A 38 0.05 -13.40 4.68
C VAL A 38 1.13 -12.42 4.26
N LEU A 39 0.76 -11.40 3.50
CA LEU A 39 1.68 -10.33 3.14
C LEU A 39 1.17 -8.99 3.66
N VAL A 40 2.01 -8.30 4.41
CA VAL A 40 1.82 -6.89 4.77
C VAL A 40 2.64 -6.02 3.81
N ILE A 41 1.99 -5.02 3.22
CA ILE A 41 2.61 -3.98 2.39
C ILE A 41 2.49 -2.67 3.16
N ASP A 42 3.62 -2.11 3.61
CA ASP A 42 3.62 -0.88 4.41
C ASP A 42 3.85 0.34 3.53
N LEU A 43 2.76 0.99 3.11
CA LEU A 43 2.78 2.22 2.32
C LEU A 43 2.70 3.48 3.20
N CYS A 44 3.20 3.39 4.43
CA CYS A 44 3.33 4.52 5.34
C CYS A 44 4.82 4.95 5.43
N PRO A 45 5.16 6.21 5.15
CA PRO A 45 6.55 6.69 5.22
C PRO A 45 7.21 6.52 6.59
N GLN A 46 6.40 6.45 7.65
CA GLN A 46 6.88 6.22 9.01
C GLN A 46 7.23 4.74 9.29
N ALA A 47 6.89 3.83 8.39
CA ALA A 47 7.16 2.39 8.48
C ALA A 47 6.73 1.75 9.82
N ASN A 48 5.65 2.25 10.45
CA ASN A 48 5.24 1.81 11.78
C ASN A 48 4.82 0.33 11.81
N SER A 49 4.10 -0.15 10.80
CA SER A 49 3.74 -1.57 10.68
C SER A 49 4.97 -2.43 10.51
N SER A 50 5.94 -1.98 9.69
CA SER A 50 7.21 -2.67 9.49
C SER A 50 8.02 -2.76 10.77
N MET A 51 8.18 -1.66 11.50
CA MET A 51 8.89 -1.65 12.78
C MET A 51 8.27 -2.64 13.78
N MET A 52 6.94 -2.64 13.92
CA MET A 52 6.25 -3.57 14.82
C MET A 52 6.44 -5.03 14.42
N LEU A 53 6.31 -5.34 13.14
CA LEU A 53 6.49 -6.71 12.62
C LEU A 53 7.93 -7.20 12.79
N LEU A 54 8.90 -6.31 12.62
CA LEU A 54 10.32 -6.63 12.73
C LEU A 54 10.86 -6.63 14.17
N GLY A 55 10.00 -6.63 15.20
CA GLY A 55 10.37 -6.81 16.59
C GLY A 55 10.10 -5.60 17.49
N GLY A 56 9.65 -4.49 16.93
CA GLY A 56 9.25 -3.29 17.66
C GLY A 56 10.40 -2.47 18.26
N GLY A 57 10.07 -1.28 18.74
CA GLY A 57 11.00 -0.39 19.40
C GLY A 57 12.27 -0.10 18.57
N ALA A 58 13.40 0.16 19.24
CA ALA A 58 14.68 0.46 18.58
C ALA A 58 15.15 -0.67 17.66
N LEU A 59 14.91 -1.93 18.02
CA LEU A 59 15.30 -3.08 17.21
C LEU A 59 14.55 -3.13 15.88
N GLY A 60 13.25 -2.86 15.90
CA GLY A 60 12.44 -2.78 14.68
C GLY A 60 12.89 -1.64 13.77
N ASP A 61 13.22 -0.49 14.35
CA ASP A 61 13.73 0.66 13.61
C ASP A 61 15.09 0.37 12.95
N GLU A 62 16.05 -0.20 13.68
CA GLU A 62 17.34 -0.63 13.14
C GLU A 62 17.19 -1.59 11.95
N ARG A 63 16.24 -2.54 12.02
CA ARG A 63 15.98 -3.50 10.95
C ARG A 63 15.35 -2.85 9.72
N VAL A 64 14.45 -1.89 9.91
CA VAL A 64 13.90 -1.10 8.79
C VAL A 64 15.02 -0.34 8.10
N VAL A 65 15.89 0.35 8.86
CA VAL A 65 17.04 1.08 8.31
C VAL A 65 17.97 0.15 7.53
N GLU A 66 18.32 -1.02 8.10
CA GLU A 66 19.14 -2.03 7.42
C GLU A 66 18.56 -2.43 6.07
N LEU A 67 17.27 -2.76 6.04
CA LEU A 67 16.58 -3.23 4.82
C LEU A 67 16.50 -2.15 3.74
N CYS A 68 16.25 -0.92 4.15
CA CYS A 68 16.19 0.24 3.24
C CYS A 68 17.56 0.71 2.74
N SER A 69 18.64 0.35 3.45
CA SER A 69 20.03 0.75 3.12
C SER A 69 20.76 -0.24 2.25
N ARG A 70 20.14 -1.35 1.84
CA ARG A 70 20.76 -2.34 0.95
C ARG A 70 20.99 -1.75 -0.45
N GLU A 71 21.93 -2.29 -1.21
CA GLU A 71 22.21 -1.90 -2.61
C GLU A 71 20.92 -1.92 -3.45
N ILE A 72 20.11 -2.97 -3.30
CA ILE A 72 18.73 -3.02 -3.76
C ILE A 72 17.87 -3.02 -2.49
N PRO A 73 17.24 -1.88 -2.14
CA PRO A 73 16.45 -1.79 -0.91
C PRO A 73 15.30 -2.81 -0.92
N LYS A 74 15.19 -3.58 0.16
CA LYS A 74 14.07 -4.52 0.36
C LYS A 74 12.88 -3.77 0.96
N SER A 75 12.38 -2.81 0.21
CA SER A 75 11.33 -1.89 0.64
C SER A 75 10.40 -1.51 -0.51
N VAL A 76 9.31 -0.85 -0.18
CA VAL A 76 8.37 -0.27 -1.16
C VAL A 76 9.07 0.69 -2.12
N VAL A 77 10.05 1.47 -1.63
CA VAL A 77 10.84 2.39 -2.46
C VAL A 77 11.75 1.61 -3.40
N GLY A 78 12.41 0.56 -2.93
CA GLY A 78 13.23 -0.31 -3.77
C GLY A 78 12.45 -0.93 -4.91
N TYR A 79 11.25 -1.45 -4.63
CA TYR A 79 10.39 -2.02 -5.66
C TYR A 79 9.93 -0.96 -6.68
N VAL A 80 9.36 0.15 -6.20
CA VAL A 80 8.82 1.21 -7.07
C VAL A 80 9.91 1.83 -7.94
N SER A 81 11.09 2.12 -7.36
CA SER A 81 12.22 2.66 -8.13
C SER A 81 12.70 1.71 -9.21
N THR A 82 12.76 0.41 -8.92
CA THR A 82 13.13 -0.60 -9.92
C THR A 82 12.10 -0.65 -11.05
N VAL A 83 10.81 -0.64 -10.75
CA VAL A 83 9.74 -0.60 -11.76
C VAL A 83 9.84 0.65 -12.64
N ILE A 84 10.03 1.83 -12.03
CA ILE A 84 10.11 3.10 -12.77
C ILE A 84 11.39 3.16 -13.62
N THR A 85 12.52 2.70 -13.10
CA THR A 85 13.80 2.68 -13.82
C THR A 85 13.77 1.74 -15.00
N ASN A 86 13.16 0.57 -14.87
CA ASN A 86 12.99 -0.38 -16.00
C ASN A 86 12.08 0.20 -17.08
N GLY A 87 11.16 1.09 -16.71
CA GLY A 87 10.25 1.76 -17.61
C GLY A 87 9.04 0.92 -18.02
N ARG A 88 8.17 1.57 -18.80
CA ARG A 88 6.93 0.96 -19.29
C ARG A 88 7.24 -0.11 -20.34
N GLY A 89 6.54 -1.23 -20.25
CA GLY A 89 6.66 -2.34 -21.20
C GLY A 89 7.87 -3.25 -20.93
N ALA A 90 8.71 -2.94 -19.95
CA ALA A 90 9.69 -3.88 -19.45
C ALA A 90 9.00 -4.95 -18.58
N ASN A 91 9.66 -6.10 -18.43
CA ASN A 91 9.23 -7.10 -17.45
C ASN A 91 9.29 -6.50 -16.04
N LEU A 92 8.21 -6.68 -15.27
CA LEU A 92 8.20 -6.29 -13.88
C LEU A 92 9.27 -7.07 -13.11
N PRO A 93 9.94 -6.45 -12.13
CA PRO A 93 10.84 -7.18 -11.26
C PRO A 93 10.07 -8.27 -10.51
N ASN A 94 10.73 -9.37 -10.19
CA ASN A 94 10.13 -10.43 -9.41
C ASN A 94 9.75 -9.89 -8.01
N PRO A 95 8.47 -9.88 -7.63
CA PRO A 95 8.04 -9.30 -6.35
C PRO A 95 8.66 -10.02 -5.15
N TYR A 96 8.95 -11.31 -5.25
CA TYR A 96 9.56 -12.09 -4.17
C TYR A 96 10.96 -11.62 -3.78
N ASP A 97 11.67 -10.95 -4.70
CA ASP A 97 13.01 -10.40 -4.42
C ASP A 97 12.96 -9.25 -3.39
N PHE A 98 11.79 -8.66 -3.18
CA PHE A 98 11.57 -7.54 -2.24
C PHE A 98 10.87 -7.98 -0.96
N LEU A 99 10.36 -9.20 -0.88
CA LEU A 99 9.70 -9.72 0.31
C LEU A 99 10.71 -10.08 1.40
N ILE A 100 10.26 -9.89 2.63
CA ILE A 100 10.95 -10.28 3.84
C ILE A 100 10.09 -11.30 4.56
N HIS A 101 10.69 -12.42 4.95
CA HIS A 101 10.06 -13.37 5.83
C HIS A 101 10.18 -12.85 7.26
N VAL A 102 9.06 -12.53 7.88
CA VAL A 102 9.06 -11.79 9.16
C VAL A 102 9.69 -12.59 10.28
N SER A 103 9.52 -13.93 10.31
CA SER A 103 10.10 -14.80 11.33
C SER A 103 11.64 -14.88 11.30
N ASP A 104 12.29 -14.49 10.19
CA ASP A 104 13.76 -14.38 10.13
C ASP A 104 14.27 -13.28 11.06
N TYR A 105 13.48 -12.23 11.24
CA TYR A 105 13.80 -11.08 12.08
C TYR A 105 13.10 -11.12 13.44
N ASN A 106 11.85 -11.52 13.49
CA ASN A 106 11.05 -11.58 14.72
C ASN A 106 10.61 -13.02 15.01
N LYS A 107 11.30 -13.68 15.92
CA LYS A 107 11.02 -15.08 16.28
C LYS A 107 9.65 -15.32 16.94
N GLY A 108 8.95 -14.26 17.33
CA GLY A 108 7.57 -14.32 17.79
C GLY A 108 6.52 -14.24 16.68
N ALA A 109 6.95 -14.04 15.42
CA ALA A 109 6.04 -13.98 14.29
C ALA A 109 5.78 -15.37 13.68
N PRO A 110 4.57 -15.62 13.14
CA PRO A 110 4.26 -16.83 12.40
C PRO A 110 5.13 -16.99 11.14
N ASP A 111 5.45 -18.25 10.78
CA ASP A 111 6.32 -18.55 9.65
C ASP A 111 5.69 -18.26 8.27
N ASN A 112 4.39 -18.11 8.19
CA ASN A 112 3.67 -17.79 6.96
C ASN A 112 3.44 -16.28 6.75
N LEU A 113 4.11 -15.41 7.53
CA LEU A 113 3.97 -13.96 7.47
C LEU A 113 5.14 -13.30 6.73
N TYR A 114 4.80 -12.52 5.73
CA TYR A 114 5.73 -11.78 4.87
C TYR A 114 5.48 -10.28 4.96
N LEU A 115 6.50 -9.50 4.62
CA LEU A 115 6.49 -8.05 4.65
C LEU A 115 7.14 -7.47 3.39
N LEU A 116 6.50 -6.50 2.74
CA LEU A 116 7.14 -5.50 1.91
C LEU A 116 7.34 -4.26 2.78
N CYS A 117 8.59 -4.00 3.16
CA CYS A 117 8.95 -3.03 4.18
C CYS A 117 8.62 -1.59 3.77
N GLY A 118 8.07 -0.81 4.69
CA GLY A 118 7.93 0.64 4.54
C GLY A 118 9.28 1.34 4.47
N ASP A 119 9.31 2.57 3.96
CA ASP A 119 10.55 3.29 3.71
C ASP A 119 10.35 4.81 3.88
N GLY A 120 11.17 5.44 4.72
CA GLY A 120 11.16 6.89 4.93
C GLY A 120 11.39 7.72 3.66
N ASN A 121 12.05 7.13 2.66
CA ASN A 121 12.27 7.79 1.36
C ASN A 121 11.01 7.85 0.46
N MET A 122 9.89 7.32 0.89
CA MET A 122 8.61 7.46 0.17
C MET A 122 8.21 8.93 -0.01
N GLU A 123 8.41 9.77 1.01
CA GLU A 123 8.06 11.20 0.92
C GLU A 123 8.96 11.95 -0.08
N PRO A 124 10.30 11.85 -0.03
CA PRO A 124 11.18 12.43 -1.04
C PRO A 124 10.93 11.92 -2.47
N MET A 125 10.49 10.68 -2.64
CA MET A 125 10.18 10.11 -3.96
C MET A 125 8.80 10.49 -4.50
N ALA A 126 7.85 10.88 -3.67
CA ALA A 126 6.49 11.18 -4.09
C ALA A 126 6.40 12.23 -5.23
N PRO A 127 7.18 13.33 -5.25
CA PRO A 127 7.20 14.27 -6.37
C PRO A 127 7.59 13.63 -7.70
N ALA A 128 8.64 12.81 -7.73
CA ALA A 128 9.09 12.12 -8.95
C ALA A 128 8.05 11.11 -9.46
N ILE A 129 7.38 10.39 -8.57
CA ILE A 129 6.29 9.48 -8.92
C ILE A 129 5.10 10.24 -9.49
N ASN A 130 4.73 11.39 -8.88
CA ASN A 130 3.66 12.26 -9.40
C ASN A 130 3.99 12.83 -10.78
N GLU A 131 5.25 13.19 -11.03
CA GLU A 131 5.70 13.65 -12.34
C GLU A 131 5.60 12.52 -13.37
N ALA A 132 6.05 11.33 -13.05
CA ALA A 132 5.92 10.15 -13.91
C ALA A 132 4.45 9.80 -14.20
N ALA A 133 3.55 9.95 -13.21
CA ALA A 133 2.12 9.74 -13.36
C ALA A 133 1.45 10.82 -14.24
N SER A 134 1.97 12.05 -14.21
CA SER A 134 1.43 13.20 -14.95
C SER A 134 2.09 13.40 -16.31
N ALA A 135 3.06 12.56 -16.69
CA ALA A 135 3.77 12.66 -17.96
C ALA A 135 2.78 12.59 -19.14
N LYS A 136 3.04 13.38 -20.19
CA LYS A 136 2.21 13.33 -21.40
C LYS A 136 2.31 11.97 -22.08
N ALA A 137 1.16 11.44 -22.45
CA ALA A 137 1.09 10.22 -23.23
C ALA A 137 1.69 10.50 -24.63
N LEU A 138 2.74 9.76 -24.98
CA LEU A 138 3.35 9.85 -26.33
C LEU A 138 2.54 9.10 -27.37
N THR A 139 1.66 8.21 -26.96
CA THR A 139 0.76 7.45 -27.82
C THR A 139 -0.65 7.44 -27.21
N PRO A 140 -1.72 7.29 -28.03
CA PRO A 140 -3.10 7.27 -27.53
C PRO A 140 -3.37 6.19 -26.47
N ASN A 141 -2.60 5.10 -26.50
CA ASN A 141 -2.73 3.97 -25.57
C ASN A 141 -1.84 4.10 -24.33
N ALA A 142 -0.95 5.08 -24.29
CA ALA A 142 -0.11 5.31 -23.12
C ALA A 142 -0.92 5.99 -22.03
N GLN A 143 -1.09 5.34 -20.89
CA GLN A 143 -1.78 5.85 -19.72
C GLN A 143 -0.79 5.95 -18.55
N PRO A 144 0.02 7.04 -18.46
CA PRO A 144 1.05 7.20 -17.45
C PRO A 144 0.53 7.05 -16.03
N TRP A 145 -0.56 7.73 -15.74
CA TRP A 145 -1.18 7.69 -14.43
C TRP A 145 -1.63 6.27 -14.05
N LYS A 146 -2.33 5.57 -14.95
CA LYS A 146 -2.80 4.21 -14.71
C LYS A 146 -1.64 3.26 -14.44
N TRP A 147 -0.58 3.34 -15.21
CA TRP A 147 0.61 2.52 -15.03
C TRP A 147 1.22 2.69 -13.64
N ILE A 148 1.37 3.94 -13.18
CA ILE A 148 1.90 4.24 -11.84
C ILE A 148 0.94 3.75 -10.75
N ILE A 149 -0.34 4.06 -10.86
CA ILE A 149 -1.33 3.69 -9.83
C ILE A 149 -1.48 2.17 -9.71
N GLU A 150 -1.30 1.42 -10.79
CA GLU A 150 -1.44 -0.03 -10.77
C GLU A 150 -0.14 -0.78 -10.38
N ILE A 151 0.95 -0.11 -9.98
CA ILE A 151 2.20 -0.77 -9.61
C ILE A 151 1.96 -1.82 -8.51
N PHE A 152 1.33 -1.45 -7.39
CA PHE A 152 1.07 -2.40 -6.30
C PHE A 152 -0.07 -3.38 -6.61
N LYS A 153 -1.02 -3.01 -7.45
CA LYS A 153 -2.00 -3.95 -7.98
C LYS A 153 -1.32 -5.08 -8.75
N ASN A 154 -0.41 -4.74 -9.65
CA ASN A 154 0.35 -5.72 -10.42
C ASN A 154 1.28 -6.54 -9.52
N PHE A 155 1.87 -5.93 -8.48
CA PHE A 155 2.65 -6.62 -7.46
C PHE A 155 1.81 -7.72 -6.76
N ILE A 156 0.62 -7.37 -6.26
CA ILE A 156 -0.31 -8.29 -5.61
C ILE A 156 -0.77 -9.39 -6.58
N LEU A 157 -1.13 -9.03 -7.82
CA LEU A 157 -1.56 -9.99 -8.85
C LEU A 157 -0.47 -11.01 -9.16
N ASN A 158 0.78 -10.58 -9.32
CA ASN A 158 1.90 -11.47 -9.62
C ASN A 158 2.19 -12.45 -8.47
N ILE A 159 1.93 -12.07 -7.22
CA ILE A 159 2.07 -12.96 -6.06
C ILE A 159 0.86 -13.91 -5.98
N ALA A 160 -0.34 -13.39 -6.17
CA ALA A 160 -1.58 -14.15 -6.09
C ALA A 160 -1.77 -15.17 -7.23
N ASP A 161 -1.03 -15.03 -8.34
CA ASP A 161 -1.01 -16.00 -9.45
C ASP A 161 -0.24 -17.29 -9.10
N SER A 162 0.36 -17.36 -7.90
CA SER A 162 0.92 -18.59 -7.33
C SER A 162 -0.18 -19.58 -6.93
N GLN A 163 0.20 -20.84 -6.68
CA GLN A 163 -0.72 -21.88 -6.21
C GLN A 163 -1.09 -21.73 -4.72
N ASP A 164 -0.45 -20.78 -4.02
CA ASP A 164 -0.67 -20.55 -2.60
C ASP A 164 -1.92 -19.69 -2.37
N ASP A 165 -2.59 -19.89 -1.23
CA ASP A 165 -3.63 -18.98 -0.74
C ASP A 165 -2.98 -17.78 -0.05
N TRP A 166 -3.19 -16.58 -0.61
CA TRP A 166 -2.60 -15.35 -0.10
C TRP A 166 -3.65 -14.40 0.49
N MET A 167 -3.31 -13.84 1.64
CA MET A 167 -4.00 -12.71 2.27
C MET A 167 -3.10 -11.47 2.26
N PHE A 168 -3.62 -10.34 1.76
CA PHE A 168 -2.86 -9.10 1.66
C PHE A 168 -3.43 -8.02 2.56
N PHE A 169 -2.58 -7.41 3.38
CA PHE A 169 -2.89 -6.21 4.17
C PHE A 169 -1.99 -5.06 3.73
N VAL A 170 -2.59 -3.92 3.38
CA VAL A 170 -1.86 -2.72 2.96
C VAL A 170 -2.08 -1.63 4.00
N ASP A 171 -1.02 -1.26 4.73
CA ASP A 171 -1.05 -0.13 5.64
C ASP A 171 -0.79 1.19 4.90
N THR A 172 -1.48 2.26 5.27
CA THR A 172 -1.42 3.52 4.54
C THR A 172 -1.21 4.73 5.43
N ASN A 173 -0.67 5.80 4.82
CA ASN A 173 -0.62 7.13 5.42
C ASN A 173 -2.04 7.75 5.53
N PRO A 174 -2.33 8.61 6.52
CA PRO A 174 -3.56 9.39 6.58
C PRO A 174 -3.79 10.29 5.35
N SER A 175 -2.73 10.88 4.80
CA SER A 175 -2.86 11.73 3.62
C SER A 175 -3.29 10.95 2.38
N PHE A 176 -4.05 11.59 1.50
CA PHE A 176 -4.39 11.02 0.18
C PHE A 176 -3.26 11.23 -0.83
N SER A 177 -2.04 10.82 -0.43
CA SER A 177 -0.83 10.87 -1.25
C SER A 177 -0.90 9.90 -2.42
N ILE A 178 0.06 9.97 -3.33
CA ILE A 178 0.17 9.03 -4.46
C ILE A 178 0.26 7.58 -3.98
N TYR A 179 0.96 7.30 -2.89
CA TYR A 179 1.07 5.96 -2.31
C TYR A 179 -0.27 5.45 -1.76
N THR A 180 -1.06 6.32 -1.11
CA THR A 180 -2.41 5.97 -0.67
C THR A 180 -3.32 5.69 -1.85
N GLN A 181 -3.22 6.45 -2.94
CA GLN A 181 -3.95 6.18 -4.18
C GLN A 181 -3.56 4.83 -4.78
N MET A 182 -2.26 4.51 -4.81
CA MET A 182 -1.76 3.21 -5.27
C MET A 182 -2.28 2.07 -4.38
N ALA A 183 -2.28 2.25 -3.05
CA ALA A 183 -2.81 1.28 -2.09
C ALA A 183 -4.29 0.97 -2.34
N ILE A 184 -5.12 2.01 -2.46
CA ILE A 184 -6.56 1.85 -2.67
C ILE A 184 -6.85 1.19 -4.01
N ALA A 185 -6.08 1.52 -5.06
CA ALA A 185 -6.23 0.92 -6.38
C ALA A 185 -5.76 -0.55 -6.44
N ALA A 186 -4.95 -0.99 -5.48
CA ALA A 186 -4.36 -2.33 -5.46
C ALA A 186 -5.24 -3.39 -4.79
N VAL A 187 -6.24 -3.00 -4.00
CA VAL A 187 -6.99 -3.92 -3.14
C VAL A 187 -8.47 -4.03 -3.52
N GLU A 188 -9.09 -5.11 -3.10
CA GLU A 188 -10.53 -5.37 -3.30
C GLU A 188 -11.40 -4.70 -2.22
N ARG A 189 -10.85 -4.48 -1.02
CA ARG A 189 -11.61 -3.99 0.14
C ARG A 189 -10.84 -2.94 0.92
N LEU A 190 -11.59 -1.99 1.47
CA LEU A 190 -11.06 -0.93 2.33
C LEU A 190 -11.56 -1.13 3.75
N LEU A 191 -10.63 -1.20 4.70
CA LEU A 191 -10.91 -1.15 6.13
C LEU A 191 -10.65 0.26 6.63
N THR A 192 -11.66 0.87 7.23
CA THR A 192 -11.58 2.24 7.74
C THR A 192 -11.71 2.24 9.26
N PRO A 193 -10.60 2.24 10.02
CA PRO A 193 -10.66 2.40 11.46
C PRO A 193 -11.23 3.77 11.83
N ILE A 194 -12.19 3.81 12.74
CA ILE A 194 -12.82 5.03 13.24
C ILE A 194 -12.83 5.05 14.76
N ASN A 195 -12.64 6.22 15.34
CA ASN A 195 -12.88 6.45 16.76
C ASN A 195 -14.34 6.87 16.97
N ALA A 196 -14.87 6.66 18.16
CA ALA A 196 -16.22 7.09 18.52
C ALA A 196 -16.25 8.59 18.86
N ASP A 197 -15.93 9.44 17.88
CA ASP A 197 -15.95 10.90 17.98
C ASP A 197 -16.51 11.57 16.71
N ASP A 198 -16.96 12.83 16.83
CA ASP A 198 -17.55 13.57 15.72
C ASP A 198 -16.57 13.83 14.56
N SER A 199 -15.28 13.97 14.87
CA SER A 199 -14.25 14.17 13.85
C SER A 199 -14.03 12.93 12.98
N SER A 200 -14.21 11.74 13.54
CA SER A 200 -14.16 10.47 12.78
C SER A 200 -15.37 10.30 11.86
N LYS A 201 -16.55 10.75 12.29
CA LYS A 201 -17.74 10.77 11.42
C LYS A 201 -17.52 11.68 10.21
N THR A 202 -17.00 12.89 10.44
CA THR A 202 -16.67 13.83 9.38
C THR A 202 -15.60 13.25 8.42
N ALA A 203 -14.55 12.63 8.97
CA ALA A 203 -13.51 11.97 8.21
C ALA A 203 -14.06 10.85 7.31
N ALA A 204 -14.90 9.97 7.86
CA ALA A 204 -15.53 8.88 7.10
C ALA A 204 -16.41 9.41 5.96
N SER A 205 -17.20 10.46 6.22
CA SER A 205 -18.01 11.12 5.18
C SER A 205 -17.15 11.71 4.06
N ALA A 206 -16.04 12.37 4.41
CA ALA A 206 -15.11 12.94 3.45
C ALA A 206 -14.43 11.86 2.59
N MET A 207 -14.09 10.71 3.19
CA MET A 207 -13.52 9.56 2.47
C MET A 207 -14.51 8.98 1.46
N ILE A 208 -15.76 8.78 1.85
CA ILE A 208 -16.81 8.29 0.96
C ILE A 208 -17.01 9.28 -0.19
N ALA A 209 -17.07 10.58 0.09
CA ALA A 209 -17.19 11.61 -0.92
C ALA A 209 -16.00 11.63 -1.89
N LEU A 210 -14.78 11.42 -1.41
CA LEU A 210 -13.57 11.36 -2.25
C LEU A 210 -13.57 10.14 -3.18
N LEU A 211 -14.03 9.00 -2.69
CA LEU A 211 -14.03 7.74 -3.46
C LEU A 211 -15.22 7.63 -4.41
N HIS A 212 -16.39 8.06 -3.98
CA HIS A 212 -17.67 7.84 -4.67
C HIS A 212 -18.36 9.13 -5.13
N GLY A 213 -17.84 10.29 -4.76
CA GLY A 213 -18.43 11.59 -5.02
C GLY A 213 -19.43 12.03 -3.95
N THR A 214 -19.80 13.31 -4.03
CA THR A 214 -20.85 13.89 -3.19
C THR A 214 -22.21 13.75 -3.84
N ASN A 215 -23.26 13.53 -3.04
CA ASN A 215 -24.64 13.57 -3.51
C ASN A 215 -25.45 14.55 -2.64
N PRO A 216 -25.92 15.67 -3.18
CA PRO A 216 -25.77 16.12 -4.59
C PRO A 216 -24.30 16.47 -4.94
N PRO A 217 -23.94 16.46 -6.24
CA PRO A 217 -22.63 16.90 -6.70
C PRO A 217 -22.35 18.35 -6.30
N HIS A 218 -21.07 18.67 -6.04
CA HIS A 218 -20.69 20.03 -5.70
C HIS A 218 -21.00 21.00 -6.88
N PRO A 219 -21.62 22.17 -6.65
CA PRO A 219 -22.08 23.07 -7.72
C PRO A 219 -20.99 23.52 -8.71
N ILE A 220 -19.74 23.63 -8.23
CA ILE A 220 -18.59 24.09 -9.05
C ILE A 220 -17.76 22.90 -9.54
N TYR A 221 -17.51 21.90 -8.69
CA TYR A 221 -16.56 20.82 -8.94
C TYR A 221 -17.22 19.51 -9.38
N GLY A 222 -18.57 19.47 -9.46
CA GLY A 222 -19.28 18.25 -9.83
C GLY A 222 -18.98 17.09 -8.89
N SER A 223 -18.92 15.89 -9.44
CA SER A 223 -18.59 14.66 -8.70
C SER A 223 -17.09 14.37 -8.78
N TRP A 224 -16.23 15.29 -8.47
CA TRP A 224 -14.78 15.09 -8.48
C TRP A 224 -14.36 13.93 -7.57
N THR A 225 -14.63 12.72 -8.05
CA THR A 225 -14.18 11.49 -7.40
C THR A 225 -12.77 11.14 -7.84
N PHE A 226 -12.07 10.39 -7.02
CA PHE A 226 -10.80 9.76 -7.41
C PHE A 226 -10.94 9.00 -8.75
N ALA A 227 -12.04 8.27 -8.94
CA ALA A 227 -12.31 7.52 -10.17
C ALA A 227 -12.51 8.40 -11.40
N GLU A 228 -13.10 9.59 -11.26
CA GLU A 228 -13.31 10.52 -12.39
C GLU A 228 -12.03 11.25 -12.77
N VAL A 229 -11.26 11.69 -11.78
CA VAL A 229 -9.92 12.26 -12.02
C VAL A 229 -9.01 11.24 -12.69
N ALA A 230 -9.14 9.96 -12.30
CA ALA A 230 -8.43 8.86 -12.91
C ALA A 230 -8.78 8.63 -14.39
N LYS A 231 -10.05 8.84 -14.77
CA LYS A 231 -10.49 8.65 -16.17
C LYS A 231 -10.07 9.80 -17.09
N GLN A 232 -9.79 10.97 -16.53
CA GLN A 232 -9.42 12.16 -17.31
C GLN A 232 -7.91 12.29 -17.56
N ARG A 233 -7.10 11.44 -16.95
CA ARG A 233 -5.64 11.39 -17.08
C ARG A 233 -5.20 10.13 -17.81
#